data_e8bcfdfdf9b3a7c853f4bd44919f380c
#
_entry.id   e8bcfdfdf9b3a7c853f4bd44919f380c
#
_cell.length_a   1.000
_cell.length_b   1.000
_cell.length_c   1.000
_cell.angle_alpha   90.00
_cell.angle_beta   90.00
_cell.angle_gamma   90.00
#
_symmetry.space_group_name_H-M   'P 1'
#
loop_
_entity.id
_entity.type
_entity.pdbx_description
1 polymer ?
#
loop_
_entity_poly.entity_id
_entity_poly.type
_entity_poly.pdbx_seq_one_letter_code
_entity_poly.pdbx_strand_id
1 'polypeptide(L)'
;VRLRVSLPKNLRVLAMNHSDTVGGAARAAYRVHKAVCSLGVESILRVNQKALQDPSVQGPANKLSRLLAKFYSGMGQLLIKPFKSNPAIYQSIALMPTRWAGQLNTSQNDVVHMHWVNGEMISIADIGKIQKPLMWTLHDMWGIAGAEHYCEDIRTHDGYTKENRPKDETGFDLNRWTWLRKVKHWKNPILITTPSRWMAEKISGSALMKDWPVMAIANPLDTEIWRPIDQSIAREELGLPQNVPLILFGASGGATDPRKG
;
A
#
# COMPACT_ATOMS: atom_id res chain seq x y z
N VAL A 1 -9.19 24.79 -9.80
CA VAL A 1 -7.93 25.35 -10.35
C VAL A 1 -7.19 24.20 -11.03
N ARG A 2 -7.18 24.17 -12.38
CA ARG A 2 -6.33 23.25 -13.15
C ARG A 2 -4.91 23.77 -13.06
N LEU A 3 -4.07 23.23 -12.20
CA LEU A 3 -2.64 23.40 -12.26
C LEU A 3 -2.15 22.80 -13.60
N ARG A 4 -1.74 23.66 -14.55
CA ARG A 4 -0.99 23.20 -15.72
C ARG A 4 0.45 22.93 -15.27
N VAL A 5 0.69 21.73 -14.77
CA VAL A 5 2.06 21.24 -14.57
C VAL A 5 2.57 20.78 -15.94
N SER A 6 3.65 21.40 -16.43
CA SER A 6 4.35 20.88 -17.60
C SER A 6 5.09 19.61 -17.18
N LEU A 7 4.52 18.47 -17.50
CA LEU A 7 5.21 17.19 -17.29
C LEU A 7 6.39 17.06 -18.26
N PRO A 8 7.50 16.44 -17.85
CA PRO A 8 8.57 16.09 -18.78
C PRO A 8 8.00 15.28 -19.96
N LYS A 9 8.42 15.61 -21.17
CA LYS A 9 8.06 14.80 -22.34
C LYS A 9 8.60 13.39 -22.15
N ASN A 10 7.73 12.37 -22.34
CA ASN A 10 8.07 10.95 -22.25
C ASN A 10 8.40 10.43 -20.82
N LEU A 11 7.82 11.01 -19.78
CA LEU A 11 7.96 10.48 -18.42
C LEU A 11 7.39 9.04 -18.34
N ARG A 12 8.22 8.10 -17.85
CA ARG A 12 7.88 6.69 -17.67
C ARG A 12 7.77 6.34 -16.20
N VAL A 13 6.61 5.86 -15.79
CA VAL A 13 6.32 5.48 -14.40
C VAL A 13 6.08 3.97 -14.32
N LEU A 14 6.77 3.30 -13.40
CA LEU A 14 6.46 1.93 -13.03
C LEU A 14 5.78 1.93 -11.67
N ALA A 15 4.46 1.73 -11.69
CA ALA A 15 3.68 1.55 -10.47
C ALA A 15 3.76 0.08 -10.01
N MET A 16 3.76 -0.15 -8.69
CA MET A 16 3.85 -1.48 -8.09
C MET A 16 2.78 -1.66 -7.02
N ASN A 17 2.06 -2.76 -7.08
CA ASN A 17 1.12 -3.20 -6.04
C ASN A 17 1.04 -4.73 -6.01
N HIS A 18 0.68 -5.33 -4.88
CA HIS A 18 0.58 -6.78 -4.78
C HIS A 18 -0.51 -7.38 -5.71
N SER A 19 -1.64 -6.71 -5.81
CA SER A 19 -2.78 -7.10 -6.67
C SER A 19 -3.33 -5.89 -7.42
N ASP A 20 -4.03 -6.12 -8.52
CA ASP A 20 -4.74 -5.07 -9.27
C ASP A 20 -6.20 -4.86 -8.83
N THR A 21 -6.79 -5.81 -8.08
CA THR A 21 -8.22 -5.78 -7.71
C THR A 21 -8.50 -6.02 -6.24
N VAL A 22 -7.64 -6.77 -5.54
CA VAL A 22 -7.92 -7.24 -4.18
C VAL A 22 -7.61 -6.17 -3.14
N GLY A 23 -8.65 -5.67 -2.49
CA GLY A 23 -8.55 -4.69 -1.39
C GLY A 23 -8.55 -3.23 -1.83
N GLY A 24 -8.62 -2.33 -0.85
CA GLY A 24 -8.68 -0.88 -1.07
C GLY A 24 -7.42 -0.31 -1.74
N ALA A 25 -6.25 -0.76 -1.29
CA ALA A 25 -4.96 -0.33 -1.84
C ALA A 25 -4.80 -0.70 -3.32
N ALA A 26 -5.25 -1.88 -3.73
CA ALA A 26 -5.21 -2.31 -5.12
C ALA A 26 -6.07 -1.44 -6.04
N ARG A 27 -7.32 -1.17 -5.60
CA ARG A 27 -8.23 -0.28 -6.33
C ARG A 27 -7.68 1.14 -6.43
N ALA A 28 -7.09 1.65 -5.34
CA ALA A 28 -6.46 2.97 -5.33
C ALA A 28 -5.24 3.02 -6.27
N ALA A 29 -4.34 2.02 -6.20
CA ALA A 29 -3.19 1.92 -7.08
C ALA A 29 -3.59 1.90 -8.56
N TYR A 30 -4.59 1.10 -8.92
CA TYR A 30 -5.11 1.05 -10.28
C TYR A 30 -5.73 2.39 -10.72
N ARG A 31 -6.51 3.06 -9.86
CA ARG A 31 -7.08 4.38 -10.18
C ARG A 31 -5.99 5.44 -10.37
N VAL A 32 -4.98 5.46 -9.50
CA VAL A 32 -3.81 6.36 -9.64
C VAL A 32 -3.09 6.09 -10.96
N HIS A 33 -2.82 4.83 -11.27
CA HIS A 33 -2.21 4.42 -12.52
C HIS A 33 -3.01 4.91 -13.74
N LYS A 34 -4.33 4.70 -13.76
CA LYS A 34 -5.20 5.18 -14.86
C LYS A 34 -5.23 6.70 -14.97
N ALA A 35 -5.28 7.40 -13.83
CA ALA A 35 -5.22 8.87 -13.80
C ALA A 35 -3.88 9.40 -14.35
N VAL A 36 -2.77 8.76 -14.03
CA VAL A 36 -1.44 9.09 -14.58
C VAL A 36 -1.41 8.85 -16.09
N CYS A 37 -1.94 7.73 -16.57
CA CYS A 37 -2.04 7.45 -18.01
C CYS A 37 -2.92 8.50 -18.74
N SER A 38 -4.03 8.94 -18.14
CA SER A 38 -4.91 9.95 -18.75
C SER A 38 -4.27 11.34 -18.91
N LEU A 39 -3.18 11.60 -18.17
CA LEU A 39 -2.35 12.80 -18.31
C LEU A 39 -1.27 12.66 -19.38
N GLY A 40 -1.26 11.56 -20.15
CA GLY A 40 -0.27 11.32 -21.22
C GLY A 40 1.08 10.77 -20.72
N VAL A 41 1.16 10.34 -19.46
CA VAL A 41 2.37 9.70 -18.91
C VAL A 41 2.37 8.21 -19.28
N GLU A 42 3.52 7.71 -19.74
CA GLU A 42 3.71 6.27 -19.96
C GLU A 42 3.80 5.56 -18.61
N SER A 43 2.74 4.86 -18.22
CA SER A 43 2.68 4.15 -16.93
C SER A 43 2.36 2.67 -17.13
N ILE A 44 3.06 1.83 -16.35
CA ILE A 44 2.83 0.38 -16.25
C ILE A 44 2.59 0.04 -14.79
N LEU A 45 1.51 -0.71 -14.51
CA LEU A 45 1.25 -1.25 -13.17
C LEU A 45 1.73 -2.71 -13.09
N ARG A 46 2.78 -2.98 -12.32
CA ARG A 46 3.31 -4.34 -12.06
C ARG A 46 2.69 -4.92 -10.79
N VAL A 47 2.13 -6.13 -10.91
CA VAL A 47 1.46 -6.82 -9.79
C VAL A 47 1.89 -8.28 -9.69
N ASN A 48 1.83 -8.86 -8.48
CA ASN A 48 2.00 -10.30 -8.28
C ASN A 48 0.73 -11.08 -8.61
N GLN A 49 -0.45 -10.47 -8.41
CA GLN A 49 -1.74 -11.08 -8.68
C GLN A 49 -2.50 -10.21 -9.68
N LYS A 50 -2.50 -10.63 -10.95
CA LYS A 50 -3.22 -9.96 -12.04
C LYS A 50 -4.56 -10.64 -12.27
N ALA A 51 -5.63 -9.85 -12.25
CA ALA A 51 -6.99 -10.25 -12.59
C ALA A 51 -7.56 -9.44 -13.77
N LEU A 52 -7.20 -8.16 -13.90
CA LEU A 52 -7.70 -7.28 -14.96
C LEU A 52 -7.12 -7.63 -16.32
N GLN A 53 -7.93 -7.48 -17.37
CA GLN A 53 -7.51 -7.65 -18.76
C GLN A 53 -6.89 -6.39 -19.38
N ASP A 54 -6.48 -5.43 -18.53
CA ASP A 54 -5.85 -4.18 -18.96
C ASP A 54 -4.40 -4.46 -19.43
N PRO A 55 -4.02 -4.09 -20.68
CA PRO A 55 -2.67 -4.29 -21.20
C PRO A 55 -1.60 -3.46 -20.47
N SER A 56 -1.97 -2.34 -19.83
CA SER A 56 -1.06 -1.53 -19.02
C SER A 56 -0.78 -2.14 -17.64
N VAL A 57 -1.48 -3.22 -17.26
CA VAL A 57 -1.23 -3.99 -16.05
C VAL A 57 -0.43 -5.24 -16.41
N GLN A 58 0.69 -5.43 -15.75
CA GLN A 58 1.59 -6.57 -15.95
C GLN A 58 1.65 -7.46 -14.70
N GLY A 59 1.30 -8.73 -14.88
CA GLY A 59 1.49 -9.78 -13.87
C GLY A 59 2.85 -10.46 -13.98
N PRO A 60 3.05 -11.58 -13.25
CA PRO A 60 4.23 -12.44 -13.39
C PRO A 60 4.40 -12.94 -14.81
N ALA A 61 5.62 -12.87 -15.35
CA ALA A 61 5.94 -13.13 -16.75
C ALA A 61 5.63 -14.56 -17.20
N ASN A 62 5.70 -15.54 -16.31
CA ASN A 62 5.46 -16.95 -16.61
C ASN A 62 4.87 -17.71 -15.41
N LYS A 63 4.53 -18.99 -15.64
CA LYS A 63 3.94 -19.87 -14.62
C LYS A 63 4.85 -20.05 -13.40
N LEU A 64 6.18 -20.14 -13.60
CA LEU A 64 7.14 -20.32 -12.53
C LEU A 64 7.20 -19.08 -11.62
N SER A 65 7.29 -17.88 -12.20
CA SER A 65 7.29 -16.64 -11.41
C SER A 65 5.98 -16.43 -10.63
N ARG A 66 4.85 -16.86 -11.22
CA ARG A 66 3.55 -16.86 -10.52
C ARG A 66 3.54 -17.83 -9.34
N LEU A 67 4.08 -19.04 -9.53
CA LEU A 67 4.18 -20.04 -8.46
C LEU A 67 5.10 -19.56 -7.34
N LEU A 68 6.26 -18.98 -7.68
CA LEU A 68 7.18 -18.41 -6.70
C LEU A 68 6.57 -17.26 -5.90
N ALA A 69 5.81 -16.37 -6.54
CA ALA A 69 5.12 -15.29 -5.84
C ALA A 69 4.09 -15.83 -4.83
N LYS A 70 3.33 -16.86 -5.19
CA LYS A 70 2.41 -17.54 -4.27
C LYS A 70 3.14 -18.26 -3.14
N PHE A 71 4.22 -18.96 -3.45
CA PHE A 71 5.04 -19.66 -2.47
C PHE A 71 5.63 -18.69 -1.45
N TYR A 72 6.21 -17.57 -1.88
CA TYR A 72 6.77 -16.56 -0.98
C TYR A 72 5.69 -15.94 -0.08
N SER A 73 4.53 -15.63 -0.64
CA SER A 73 3.41 -15.12 0.16
C SER A 73 2.97 -16.12 1.23
N GLY A 74 2.85 -17.40 0.88
CA GLY A 74 2.54 -18.48 1.83
C GLY A 74 3.62 -18.66 2.89
N MET A 75 4.88 -18.66 2.49
CA MET A 75 6.03 -18.76 3.42
C MET A 75 6.08 -17.59 4.40
N GLY A 76 5.86 -16.37 3.95
CA GLY A 76 5.79 -15.20 4.83
C GLY A 76 4.75 -15.37 5.92
N GLN A 77 3.54 -15.82 5.57
CA GLN A 77 2.47 -16.08 6.54
C GLN A 77 2.82 -17.26 7.48
N LEU A 78 3.46 -18.30 6.98
CA LEU A 78 3.88 -19.44 7.80
C LEU A 78 4.94 -19.01 8.82
N LEU A 79 5.92 -18.21 8.41
CA LEU A 79 7.02 -17.76 9.27
C LEU A 79 6.56 -16.84 10.41
N ILE A 80 5.51 -16.05 10.21
CA ILE A 80 5.00 -15.16 11.27
C ILE A 80 4.03 -15.88 12.21
N LYS A 81 3.46 -17.02 11.82
CA LYS A 81 2.42 -17.71 12.58
C LYS A 81 2.78 -17.99 14.06
N PRO A 82 4.02 -18.44 14.40
CA PRO A 82 4.40 -18.68 15.79
C PRO A 82 4.54 -17.42 16.64
N PHE A 83 4.70 -16.25 16.00
CA PHE A 83 5.01 -14.97 16.67
C PHE A 83 3.84 -14.01 16.69
N LYS A 84 2.71 -14.40 16.13
CA LYS A 84 1.53 -13.55 16.00
C LYS A 84 0.81 -13.42 17.35
N SER A 85 1.00 -12.28 18.03
CA SER A 85 0.37 -11.97 19.31
C SER A 85 -1.13 -11.67 19.17
N ASN A 86 -1.53 -10.98 18.08
CA ASN A 86 -2.93 -10.67 17.80
C ASN A 86 -3.35 -11.21 16.42
N PRO A 87 -4.20 -12.26 16.36
CA PRO A 87 -4.66 -12.85 15.11
C PRO A 87 -5.52 -11.91 14.25
N ALA A 88 -6.15 -10.90 14.84
CA ALA A 88 -7.00 -9.95 14.13
C ALA A 88 -6.17 -8.91 13.33
N ILE A 89 -4.90 -8.69 13.67
CA ILE A 89 -4.05 -7.73 12.98
C ILE A 89 -3.25 -8.43 11.89
N TYR A 90 -3.36 -7.94 10.66
CA TYR A 90 -2.53 -8.41 9.57
C TYR A 90 -1.08 -7.97 9.76
N GLN A 91 -0.15 -8.90 9.58
CA GLN A 91 1.29 -8.67 9.76
C GLN A 91 2.07 -9.07 8.51
N SER A 92 3.16 -8.35 8.23
CA SER A 92 4.09 -8.63 7.13
C SER A 92 5.53 -8.41 7.59
N ILE A 93 6.39 -9.38 7.34
CA ILE A 93 7.82 -9.27 7.66
C ILE A 93 8.66 -8.84 6.46
N ALA A 94 8.16 -9.01 5.25
CA ALA A 94 8.84 -8.67 4.00
C ALA A 94 10.32 -9.12 4.01
N LEU A 95 10.49 -10.44 4.21
CA LEU A 95 11.80 -11.06 4.45
C LEU A 95 12.39 -11.69 3.18
N MET A 96 11.52 -12.28 2.31
CA MET A 96 11.98 -13.08 1.19
C MET A 96 12.77 -12.25 0.19
N PRO A 97 14.01 -12.65 -0.15
CA PRO A 97 14.79 -11.94 -1.14
C PRO A 97 14.13 -12.02 -2.52
N THR A 98 14.13 -10.89 -3.23
CA THR A 98 13.52 -10.80 -4.55
C THR A 98 14.51 -10.26 -5.57
N ARG A 99 14.12 -10.31 -6.86
CA ARG A 99 14.91 -9.71 -7.95
C ARG A 99 14.45 -8.29 -8.29
N TRP A 100 13.49 -7.74 -7.54
CA TRP A 100 12.87 -6.46 -7.88
C TRP A 100 13.88 -5.31 -7.94
N ALA A 101 14.73 -5.15 -6.92
CA ALA A 101 15.68 -4.05 -6.90
C ALA A 101 16.58 -4.01 -8.16
N GLY A 102 17.13 -5.18 -8.55
CA GLY A 102 17.93 -5.28 -9.78
C GLY A 102 17.12 -4.94 -11.04
N GLN A 103 15.91 -5.49 -11.17
CA GLN A 103 15.03 -5.23 -12.32
C GLN A 103 14.62 -3.76 -12.41
N LEU A 104 14.32 -3.11 -11.28
CA LEU A 104 13.95 -1.70 -11.23
C LEU A 104 15.13 -0.79 -11.60
N ASN A 105 16.30 -1.05 -11.03
CA ASN A 105 17.49 -0.24 -11.28
C ASN A 105 17.95 -0.28 -12.73
N THR A 106 17.77 -1.41 -13.43
CA THR A 106 18.12 -1.56 -14.86
C THR A 106 16.98 -1.21 -15.81
N SER A 107 15.78 -0.91 -15.31
CA SER A 107 14.62 -0.60 -16.13
C SER A 107 14.76 0.76 -16.82
N GLN A 108 13.98 0.96 -17.89
CA GLN A 108 13.90 2.24 -18.60
C GLN A 108 12.94 3.25 -17.94
N ASN A 109 12.36 2.90 -16.79
CA ASN A 109 11.44 3.80 -16.08
C ASN A 109 12.20 4.91 -15.36
N ASP A 110 11.64 6.11 -15.37
CA ASP A 110 12.21 7.29 -14.72
C ASP A 110 11.87 7.32 -13.22
N VAL A 111 10.66 6.85 -12.86
CA VAL A 111 10.13 6.84 -11.50
C VAL A 111 9.54 5.49 -11.17
N VAL A 112 9.77 5.01 -9.96
CA VAL A 112 9.08 3.85 -9.37
C VAL A 112 8.06 4.37 -8.35
N HIS A 113 6.80 3.97 -8.49
CA HIS A 113 5.72 4.32 -7.60
C HIS A 113 5.19 3.08 -6.89
N MET A 114 5.58 2.90 -5.64
CA MET A 114 5.08 1.79 -4.82
C MET A 114 3.75 2.14 -4.16
N HIS A 115 2.88 1.14 -4.04
CA HIS A 115 1.67 1.17 -3.23
C HIS A 115 1.75 0.10 -2.13
N TRP A 116 0.85 -0.88 -2.11
CA TRP A 116 0.90 -1.98 -1.16
C TRP A 116 1.74 -3.13 -1.74
N VAL A 117 3.01 -3.17 -1.38
CA VAL A 117 4.02 -4.11 -1.90
C VAL A 117 4.35 -5.25 -0.93
N ASN A 118 3.51 -5.48 0.05
CA ASN A 118 3.63 -6.53 1.05
C ASN A 118 3.19 -7.91 0.51
N GLY A 119 3.00 -8.89 1.40
CA GLY A 119 2.76 -10.27 0.99
C GLY A 119 3.99 -10.89 0.32
N GLU A 120 5.19 -10.53 0.80
CA GLU A 120 6.49 -10.97 0.28
C GLU A 120 6.71 -10.61 -1.20
N MET A 121 6.04 -9.55 -1.70
CA MET A 121 6.26 -9.06 -3.06
C MET A 121 7.66 -8.48 -3.22
N ILE A 122 8.10 -7.67 -2.26
CA ILE A 122 9.46 -7.14 -2.20
C ILE A 122 9.93 -7.11 -0.74
N SER A 123 11.18 -7.43 -0.49
CA SER A 123 11.74 -7.42 0.87
C SER A 123 12.08 -6.01 1.34
N ILE A 124 12.11 -5.82 2.67
CA ILE A 124 12.61 -4.57 3.29
C ILE A 124 14.00 -4.23 2.77
N ALA A 125 14.87 -5.23 2.67
CA ALA A 125 16.24 -5.04 2.18
C ALA A 125 16.28 -4.62 0.70
N ASP A 126 15.41 -5.18 -0.14
CA ASP A 126 15.39 -4.86 -1.56
C ASP A 126 14.80 -3.47 -1.84
N ILE A 127 13.82 -3.02 -1.04
CA ILE A 127 13.33 -1.62 -1.10
C ILE A 127 14.51 -0.66 -0.90
N GLY A 128 15.37 -0.90 0.10
CA GLY A 128 16.54 -0.06 0.37
C GLY A 128 17.64 -0.08 -0.70
N LYS A 129 17.58 -1.03 -1.65
CA LYS A 129 18.53 -1.13 -2.79
C LYS A 129 18.03 -0.45 -4.07
N ILE A 130 16.82 0.08 -4.08
CA ILE A 130 16.29 0.80 -5.25
C ILE A 130 17.02 2.13 -5.37
N GLN A 131 17.60 2.38 -6.55
CA GLN A 131 18.37 3.58 -6.87
C GLN A 131 17.59 4.58 -7.76
N LYS A 132 16.45 4.15 -8.29
CA LYS A 132 15.56 5.01 -9.06
C LYS A 132 14.84 6.01 -8.16
N PRO A 133 14.44 7.19 -8.68
CA PRO A 133 13.49 8.06 -8.01
C PRO A 133 12.29 7.24 -7.53
N LEU A 134 12.04 7.26 -6.22
CA LEU A 134 11.06 6.39 -5.58
C LEU A 134 10.00 7.22 -4.88
N MET A 135 8.74 6.96 -5.20
CA MET A 135 7.56 7.46 -4.52
C MET A 135 6.81 6.28 -3.90
N TRP A 136 6.26 6.46 -2.71
CA TRP A 136 5.50 5.41 -2.04
C TRP A 136 4.19 5.94 -1.48
N THR A 137 3.07 5.46 -2.00
CA THR A 137 1.75 5.74 -1.42
C THR A 137 1.46 4.73 -0.32
N LEU A 138 1.47 5.19 0.93
CA LEU A 138 1.14 4.36 2.08
C LEU A 138 -0.38 4.34 2.30
N HIS A 139 -0.96 3.14 2.20
CA HIS A 139 -2.39 2.87 2.41
C HIS A 139 -2.70 2.36 3.81
N ASP A 140 -1.67 2.02 4.58
CA ASP A 140 -1.72 1.54 5.95
C ASP A 140 -0.44 1.95 6.71
N MET A 141 -0.35 1.58 7.98
CA MET A 141 0.73 2.01 8.86
C MET A 141 1.99 1.13 8.77
N TRP A 142 2.00 0.07 7.95
CA TRP A 142 3.14 -0.84 7.90
C TRP A 142 4.47 -0.13 7.65
N GLY A 143 4.48 0.91 6.83
CA GLY A 143 5.70 1.69 6.52
C GLY A 143 6.39 2.23 7.78
N ILE A 144 5.64 2.67 8.78
CA ILE A 144 6.14 3.28 10.02
C ILE A 144 6.07 2.34 11.23
N ALA A 145 5.19 1.33 11.20
CA ALA A 145 5.03 0.35 12.25
C ALA A 145 6.11 -0.75 12.21
N GLY A 146 6.00 -1.74 13.08
CA GLY A 146 6.78 -2.97 13.04
C GLY A 146 6.37 -3.91 11.90
N ALA A 147 5.84 -5.06 12.25
CA ALA A 147 5.26 -6.02 11.31
C ALA A 147 3.78 -5.72 11.00
N GLU A 148 3.09 -4.98 11.83
CA GLU A 148 1.67 -4.71 11.79
C GLU A 148 1.29 -3.66 10.74
N HIS A 149 0.11 -3.85 10.12
CA HIS A 149 -0.45 -2.92 9.15
C HIS A 149 -1.32 -1.84 9.79
N TYR A 150 -1.75 -2.07 11.02
CA TYR A 150 -2.49 -1.11 11.84
C TYR A 150 -1.99 -1.23 13.26
N CYS A 151 -1.61 -0.14 13.87
CA CYS A 151 -1.19 -0.14 15.26
C CYS A 151 -1.45 1.22 15.91
N GLU A 152 -1.81 1.19 17.18
CA GLU A 152 -1.91 2.37 18.04
C GLU A 152 -0.69 2.48 18.97
N ASP A 153 0.34 1.68 18.71
CA ASP A 153 1.53 1.55 19.51
C ASP A 153 2.37 2.84 19.46
N ILE A 154 2.66 3.39 20.61
CA ILE A 154 3.49 4.60 20.78
C ILE A 154 4.88 4.40 20.16
N ARG A 155 5.35 3.16 20.02
CA ARG A 155 6.64 2.83 19.42
C ARG A 155 6.75 3.31 17.96
N THR A 156 5.66 3.57 17.26
CA THR A 156 5.71 4.20 15.93
C THR A 156 6.29 5.61 16.01
N HIS A 157 6.03 6.34 17.08
CA HIS A 157 6.52 7.68 17.36
C HIS A 157 7.92 7.66 18.01
N ASP A 158 8.12 6.82 19.02
CA ASP A 158 9.33 6.84 19.86
C ASP A 158 10.44 5.90 19.35
N GLY A 159 10.11 5.06 18.36
CA GLY A 159 10.97 3.95 17.91
C GLY A 159 10.77 2.70 18.76
N TYR A 160 11.11 1.56 18.21
CA TYR A 160 10.93 0.24 18.84
C TYR A 160 12.18 -0.14 19.64
N THR A 161 12.18 0.16 20.94
CA THR A 161 13.24 -0.24 21.88
C THR A 161 12.85 -1.50 22.67
N LYS A 162 13.73 -2.01 23.54
CA LYS A 162 13.38 -3.10 24.45
C LYS A 162 12.54 -2.59 25.63
N GLU A 163 12.82 -1.36 26.05
CA GLU A 163 12.28 -0.73 27.24
C GLU A 163 10.81 -0.31 27.05
N ASN A 164 10.43 0.08 25.83
CA ASN A 164 9.05 0.51 25.51
C ASN A 164 8.16 -0.59 24.93
N ARG A 165 8.60 -1.87 25.03
CA ARG A 165 7.77 -3.00 24.64
C ARG A 165 6.55 -3.11 25.55
N PRO A 166 5.31 -3.31 25.03
CA PRO A 166 4.14 -3.58 25.85
C PRO A 166 4.38 -4.76 26.79
N LYS A 167 3.98 -4.59 28.08
CA LYS A 167 4.26 -5.59 29.12
C LYS A 167 3.48 -6.90 28.95
N ASP A 168 2.37 -6.84 28.23
CA ASP A 168 1.52 -7.97 27.89
C ASP A 168 2.03 -8.79 26.68
N GLU A 169 2.96 -8.21 25.89
CA GLU A 169 3.62 -8.92 24.82
C GLU A 169 4.73 -9.82 25.34
N THR A 170 4.67 -11.10 25.06
CA THR A 170 5.67 -12.11 25.46
C THR A 170 6.39 -12.72 24.26
N GLY A 171 7.47 -13.46 24.51
CA GLY A 171 8.21 -14.15 23.46
C GLY A 171 9.03 -13.21 22.54
N PHE A 172 9.17 -13.58 21.28
CA PHE A 172 9.95 -12.81 20.31
C PHE A 172 9.23 -11.54 19.89
N ASP A 173 9.91 -10.39 19.95
CA ASP A 173 9.36 -9.10 19.52
C ASP A 173 9.48 -8.95 18.00
N LEU A 174 8.47 -9.46 17.27
CA LEU A 174 8.41 -9.43 15.82
C LEU A 174 8.31 -8.00 15.29
N ASN A 175 7.59 -7.12 16.00
CA ASN A 175 7.43 -5.72 15.63
C ASN A 175 8.76 -4.98 15.67
N ARG A 176 9.50 -5.09 16.78
CA ARG A 176 10.82 -4.48 16.91
C ARG A 176 11.82 -5.06 15.91
N TRP A 177 11.85 -6.37 15.72
CA TRP A 177 12.76 -6.99 14.75
C TRP A 177 12.49 -6.50 13.32
N THR A 178 11.24 -6.41 12.92
CA THR A 178 10.85 -5.92 11.59
C THR A 178 11.20 -4.45 11.42
N TRP A 179 10.91 -3.62 12.43
CA TRP A 179 11.21 -2.19 12.44
C TRP A 179 12.73 -1.92 12.33
N LEU A 180 13.55 -2.63 13.12
CA LEU A 180 15.01 -2.51 13.05
C LEU A 180 15.56 -2.85 11.65
N ARG A 181 14.95 -3.78 10.93
CA ARG A 181 15.32 -4.06 9.55
C ARG A 181 15.02 -2.89 8.63
N LYS A 182 13.89 -2.19 8.82
CA LYS A 182 13.57 -0.97 8.07
C LYS A 182 14.60 0.12 8.37
N VAL A 183 14.90 0.39 9.64
CA VAL A 183 15.95 1.35 10.05
C VAL A 183 17.31 1.00 9.44
N LYS A 184 17.64 -0.28 9.37
CA LYS A 184 18.91 -0.74 8.79
C LYS A 184 19.00 -0.49 7.28
N HIS A 185 17.91 -0.73 6.55
CA HIS A 185 17.96 -0.77 5.08
C HIS A 185 17.44 0.49 4.40
N TRP A 186 16.51 1.23 5.00
CA TRP A 186 15.92 2.43 4.41
C TRP A 186 16.69 3.67 4.86
N LYS A 187 17.87 3.89 4.28
CA LYS A 187 18.77 5.00 4.63
C LYS A 187 18.48 6.29 3.86
N ASN A 188 17.95 6.17 2.67
CA ASN A 188 17.63 7.32 1.81
C ASN A 188 16.15 7.66 1.96
N PRO A 189 15.80 8.94 2.16
CA PRO A 189 14.41 9.37 2.19
C PRO A 189 13.69 9.02 0.89
N ILE A 190 12.45 8.53 1.02
CA ILE A 190 11.54 8.24 -0.07
C ILE A 190 10.44 9.31 -0.04
N LEU A 191 9.99 9.80 -1.20
CA LEU A 191 8.80 10.64 -1.26
C LEU A 191 7.57 9.80 -0.87
N ILE A 192 6.99 10.12 0.28
CA ILE A 192 5.78 9.45 0.76
C ILE A 192 4.55 10.24 0.36
N THR A 193 3.55 9.53 -0.15
CA THR A 193 2.21 10.07 -0.33
C THR A 193 1.20 9.26 0.47
N THR A 194 0.11 9.90 0.88
CA THR A 194 -0.95 9.25 1.65
C THR A 194 -2.32 9.72 1.20
N PRO A 195 -3.37 8.87 1.26
CA PRO A 195 -4.71 9.26 0.85
C PRO A 195 -5.42 10.17 1.85
N SER A 196 -4.86 10.41 3.04
CA SER A 196 -5.46 11.26 4.08
C SER A 196 -4.42 12.10 4.82
N ARG A 197 -4.86 13.25 5.33
CA ARG A 197 -4.02 14.11 6.18
C ARG A 197 -3.65 13.43 7.49
N TRP A 198 -4.58 12.70 8.08
CA TRP A 198 -4.32 11.91 9.30
C TRP A 198 -3.13 10.97 9.14
N MET A 199 -3.07 10.22 8.03
CA MET A 199 -1.94 9.32 7.78
C MET A 199 -0.64 10.11 7.54
N ALA A 200 -0.70 11.25 6.84
CA ALA A 200 0.48 12.10 6.64
C ALA A 200 1.05 12.59 7.97
N GLU A 201 0.19 13.03 8.90
CA GLU A 201 0.58 13.44 10.26
C GLU A 201 1.23 12.29 11.04
N LYS A 202 0.64 11.09 10.99
CA LYS A 202 1.22 9.90 11.62
C LYS A 202 2.61 9.57 11.09
N ILE A 203 2.83 9.69 9.78
CA ILE A 203 4.12 9.43 9.15
C ILE A 203 5.14 10.51 9.52
N SER A 204 4.78 11.78 9.44
CA SER A 204 5.65 12.90 9.81
C SER A 204 6.01 12.91 11.30
N GLY A 205 5.18 12.33 12.16
CA GLY A 205 5.48 12.13 13.59
C GLY A 205 6.20 10.82 13.90
N SER A 206 6.48 9.95 12.91
CA SER A 206 7.06 8.63 13.17
C SER A 206 8.58 8.69 13.34
N ALA A 207 9.13 7.87 14.24
CA ALA A 207 10.57 7.78 14.46
C ALA A 207 11.36 7.39 13.20
N LEU A 208 10.74 6.67 12.26
CA LEU A 208 11.40 6.17 11.06
C LEU A 208 11.41 7.17 9.91
N MET A 209 10.30 7.92 9.72
CA MET A 209 10.09 8.73 8.50
C MET A 209 9.84 10.22 8.79
N LYS A 210 10.06 10.71 10.01
CA LYS A 210 9.81 12.12 10.40
C LYS A 210 10.52 13.14 9.50
N ASP A 211 11.70 12.78 8.99
CA ASP A 211 12.52 13.65 8.16
C ASP A 211 12.34 13.38 6.65
N TRP A 212 11.37 12.55 6.28
CA TRP A 212 11.09 12.24 4.88
C TRP A 212 10.06 13.21 4.30
N PRO A 213 10.11 13.49 2.97
CA PRO A 213 9.09 14.30 2.32
C PRO A 213 7.75 13.55 2.32
N VAL A 214 6.71 14.14 2.92
CA VAL A 214 5.37 13.55 3.04
C VAL A 214 4.32 14.49 2.46
N MET A 215 3.41 13.96 1.64
CA MET A 215 2.31 14.70 1.03
C MET A 215 0.99 13.93 1.18
N ALA A 216 -0.07 14.63 1.59
CA ALA A 216 -1.43 14.08 1.53
C ALA A 216 -2.01 14.33 0.13
N ILE A 217 -2.26 13.25 -0.62
CA ILE A 217 -2.87 13.27 -1.95
C ILE A 217 -4.04 12.29 -1.95
N ALA A 218 -5.27 12.81 -2.07
CA ALA A 218 -6.46 11.96 -2.10
C ALA A 218 -6.43 10.98 -3.28
N ASN A 219 -7.01 9.80 -3.07
CA ASN A 219 -7.17 8.84 -4.16
C ASN A 219 -8.04 9.45 -5.28
N PRO A 220 -7.66 9.31 -6.55
CA PRO A 220 -8.45 9.82 -7.66
C PRO A 220 -9.75 9.04 -7.79
N LEU A 221 -10.77 9.75 -8.25
CA LEU A 221 -12.09 9.21 -8.57
C LEU A 221 -12.47 9.67 -9.98
N ASP A 222 -12.95 8.74 -10.78
CA ASP A 222 -13.53 9.05 -12.09
C ASP A 222 -14.91 9.70 -11.90
N THR A 223 -14.98 11.01 -12.12
CA THR A 223 -16.20 11.80 -11.90
C THR A 223 -17.23 11.64 -13.00
N GLU A 224 -16.90 11.05 -14.13
CA GLU A 224 -17.87 10.70 -15.16
C GLU A 224 -18.68 9.46 -14.76
N ILE A 225 -18.01 8.50 -14.11
CA ILE A 225 -18.64 7.27 -13.59
C ILE A 225 -19.29 7.54 -12.22
N TRP A 226 -18.55 8.17 -11.30
CA TRP A 226 -18.97 8.41 -9.92
C TRP A 226 -19.50 9.82 -9.78
N ARG A 227 -20.77 10.04 -10.16
CA ARG A 227 -21.46 11.32 -10.09
C ARG A 227 -22.78 11.17 -9.36
N PRO A 228 -23.27 12.24 -8.73
CA PRO A 228 -24.63 12.25 -8.18
C PRO A 228 -25.65 11.97 -9.27
N ILE A 229 -26.62 11.13 -8.97
CA ILE A 229 -27.80 10.87 -9.79
C ILE A 229 -29.05 11.22 -8.97
N ASP A 230 -30.17 11.40 -9.64
CA ASP A 230 -31.44 11.70 -8.98
C ASP A 230 -31.77 10.58 -7.97
N GLN A 231 -32.22 10.99 -6.76
CA GLN A 231 -32.45 10.07 -5.66
C GLN A 231 -33.64 9.14 -5.94
N SER A 232 -34.68 9.65 -6.59
CA SER A 232 -35.87 8.85 -6.90
C SER A 232 -35.55 7.76 -7.92
N ILE A 233 -34.79 8.12 -8.96
CA ILE A 233 -34.30 7.16 -9.97
C ILE A 233 -33.42 6.11 -9.34
N ALA A 234 -32.47 6.52 -8.49
CA ALA A 234 -31.55 5.57 -7.84
C ALA A 234 -32.29 4.60 -6.92
N ARG A 235 -33.30 5.08 -6.20
CA ARG A 235 -34.10 4.23 -5.31
C ARG A 235 -34.99 3.26 -6.11
N GLU A 236 -35.55 3.71 -7.21
CA GLU A 236 -36.36 2.88 -8.11
C GLU A 236 -35.49 1.72 -8.68
N GLU A 237 -34.34 2.03 -9.27
CA GLU A 237 -33.41 1.08 -9.84
C GLU A 237 -32.91 0.04 -8.80
N LEU A 238 -32.76 0.44 -7.55
CA LEU A 238 -32.29 -0.42 -6.47
C LEU A 238 -33.43 -1.11 -5.69
N GLY A 239 -34.68 -0.87 -6.05
CA GLY A 239 -35.86 -1.42 -5.34
C GLY A 239 -35.98 -0.92 -3.90
N LEU A 240 -35.55 0.32 -3.62
CA LEU A 240 -35.55 0.90 -2.28
C LEU A 240 -36.77 1.78 -2.02
N PRO A 241 -37.25 1.90 -0.76
CA PRO A 241 -38.36 2.76 -0.39
C PRO A 241 -38.09 4.23 -0.72
N GLN A 242 -39.08 4.94 -1.30
CA GLN A 242 -38.92 6.33 -1.75
C GLN A 242 -38.98 7.37 -0.61
N ASN A 243 -39.81 7.14 0.40
CA ASN A 243 -40.18 8.18 1.36
C ASN A 243 -39.68 7.92 2.79
N VAL A 244 -38.59 7.18 2.95
CA VAL A 244 -37.97 6.88 4.27
C VAL A 244 -36.52 7.29 4.28
N PRO A 245 -35.96 7.70 5.42
CA PRO A 245 -34.52 7.85 5.58
C PRO A 245 -33.81 6.50 5.37
N LEU A 246 -32.68 6.52 4.63
CA LEU A 246 -31.86 5.35 4.41
C LEU A 246 -30.47 5.59 4.98
N ILE A 247 -29.96 4.64 5.73
CA ILE A 247 -28.59 4.64 6.23
C ILE A 247 -27.88 3.46 5.57
N LEU A 248 -26.79 3.76 4.83
CA LEU A 248 -25.94 2.77 4.21
C LEU A 248 -24.67 2.57 5.04
N PHE A 249 -24.43 1.34 5.45
CA PHE A 249 -23.16 0.92 6.03
C PHE A 249 -22.50 -0.13 5.13
N GLY A 250 -21.19 0.01 4.92
CA GLY A 250 -20.43 -0.95 4.13
C GLY A 250 -18.97 -1.02 4.58
N ALA A 251 -18.50 -2.23 4.87
CA ALA A 251 -17.11 -2.47 5.21
C ALA A 251 -16.61 -3.77 4.59
N SER A 252 -15.37 -3.77 4.10
CA SER A 252 -14.66 -5.01 3.80
C SER A 252 -14.28 -5.68 5.11
N GLY A 253 -14.73 -6.92 5.33
CA GLY A 253 -14.56 -7.64 6.61
C GLY A 253 -15.80 -7.62 7.51
N GLY A 254 -16.87 -6.89 7.11
CA GLY A 254 -18.15 -6.87 7.80
C GLY A 254 -18.15 -6.11 9.12
N ALA A 255 -19.24 -6.30 9.90
CA ALA A 255 -19.49 -5.62 11.17
C ALA A 255 -18.56 -6.06 12.32
N THR A 256 -17.69 -7.03 12.11
CA THR A 256 -16.79 -7.57 13.15
C THR A 256 -15.41 -6.90 13.18
N ASP A 257 -15.11 -6.01 12.25
CA ASP A 257 -13.85 -5.26 12.24
C ASP A 257 -13.94 -4.05 13.18
N PRO A 258 -13.29 -4.05 14.35
CA PRO A 258 -13.39 -2.97 15.34
C PRO A 258 -12.91 -1.61 14.82
N ARG A 259 -12.16 -1.60 13.70
CA ARG A 259 -11.68 -0.36 13.06
C ARG A 259 -12.77 0.34 12.21
N LYS A 260 -13.92 -0.27 12.06
CA LYS A 260 -15.01 0.25 11.20
C LYS A 260 -16.19 0.83 11.98
N GLY A 261 -16.14 0.76 13.30
CA GLY A 261 -17.17 1.30 14.19
C GLY A 261 -18.30 0.33 14.47
#